data_c5da73e2711d620bbbbbffaccb83da1f
#
_entry.id   c5da73e2711d620bbbbbffaccb83da1f
#
_cell.length_a   1.000
_cell.length_b   1.000
_cell.length_c   1.000
_cell.angle_alpha   90.00
_cell.angle_beta   90.00
_cell.angle_gamma   90.00
#
_symmetry.space_group_name_H-M   'P 1'
#
loop_
_entity.id
_entity.type
_entity.pdbx_description
1 polymer ?
#
loop_
_entity_poly.entity_id
_entity_poly.type
_entity_poly.pdbx_seq_one_letter_code
_entity_poly.pdbx_strand_id
1 'polypeptide(L)' 'MGGLMKRKTSTIPKASVARILLKAGAKRVSQGAVDAFTDILTDIALKISKRAADISKHAGRKTVHEGDVRLAAK' A
#
# COMPACT_ATOMS: atom_id res chain seq x y z
N MET A 1 -6.57 3.27 -17.91
CA MET A 1 -6.32 3.74 -17.85
C MET A 1 -5.81 4.15 -17.67
N GLY A 2 -5.63 3.96 -17.55
CA GLY A 2 -5.20 4.33 -17.33
C GLY A 2 -4.79 4.71 -16.86
N GLY A 3 -4.90 4.85 -16.83
CA GLY A 3 -4.57 5.35 -16.50
C GLY A 3 -4.38 5.57 -15.77
N LEU A 4 -4.79 5.22 -15.57
CA LEU A 4 -4.63 5.40 -14.89
C LEU A 4 -3.96 5.65 -14.30
N MET A 5 -3.77 5.38 -14.32
CA MET A 5 -3.03 5.53 -13.85
C MET A 5 -2.37 6.21 -13.73
N LYS A 6 -2.18 6.70 -13.85
CA LYS A 6 -1.57 7.41 -13.63
C LYS A 6 -1.57 8.25 -12.87
N ARG A 7 -2.03 8.72 -12.67
CA ARG A 7 -2.15 9.39 -11.88
C ARG A 7 -2.07 9.12 -10.80
N LYS A 8 -1.80 9.30 -10.63
CA LYS A 8 -1.58 8.71 -9.60
C LYS A 8 -1.86 9.36 -8.42
N THR A 9 -2.97 9.28 -8.04
CA THR A 9 -3.32 9.77 -6.77
C THR A 9 -3.10 8.63 -5.84
N SER A 10 -2.06 8.69 -5.17
CA SER A 10 -1.78 7.72 -4.16
C SER A 10 -2.65 7.99 -2.95
N THR A 11 -3.26 6.96 -2.40
CA THR A 11 -3.98 7.10 -1.17
C THR A 11 -3.07 7.10 0.05
N ILE A 12 -1.80 6.76 -0.15
CA ILE A 12 -0.82 6.77 0.94
C ILE A 12 -0.15 8.14 0.96
N PRO A 13 -0.23 8.88 2.09
CA PRO A 13 0.39 10.21 2.16
C PRO A 13 1.89 10.15 1.97
N LYS A 14 2.40 10.98 1.08
CA LYS A 14 3.84 10.99 0.80
C LYS A 14 4.65 11.46 1.99
N ALA A 15 4.09 12.37 2.80
CA ALA A 15 4.78 12.81 4.00
C ALA A 15 5.01 11.66 4.97
N SER A 16 4.05 10.73 5.07
CA SER A 16 4.22 9.56 5.92
C SER A 16 5.29 8.63 5.38
N VAL A 17 5.34 8.48 4.05
CA VAL A 17 6.37 7.64 3.41
C VAL A 17 7.76 8.22 3.67
N ALA A 18 7.90 9.53 3.52
CA ALA A 18 9.18 10.20 3.79
C ALA A 18 9.62 9.96 5.23
N ARG A 19 8.67 10.03 6.16
CA ARG A 19 8.95 9.84 7.57
C ARG A 19 9.43 8.41 7.87
N ILE A 20 8.85 7.43 7.18
CA ILE A 20 9.28 6.05 7.34
C ILE A 20 10.74 5.89 6.92
N LEU A 21 11.11 6.49 5.77
CA LEU A 21 12.48 6.42 5.30
C LEU A 21 13.45 7.07 6.28
N LEU A 22 13.07 8.21 6.85
CA LEU A 22 13.89 8.90 7.82
C LEU A 22 14.05 8.06 9.09
N LYS A 23 12.98 7.46 9.56
CA LYS A 23 13.03 6.60 10.74
C LYS A 23 13.92 5.39 10.53
N ALA A 24 13.99 4.90 9.31
CA ALA A 24 14.81 3.74 8.99
C ALA A 24 16.31 4.08 8.94
N GLY A 25 16.65 5.35 9.03
CA GLY A 25 18.04 5.76 9.11
C GLY A 25 18.52 6.68 7.99
N ALA A 26 17.66 6.97 7.02
CA ALA A 26 18.05 7.88 5.95
C ALA A 26 18.17 9.30 6.52
N LYS A 27 19.22 10.00 6.16
CA LYS A 27 19.42 11.38 6.63
C LYS A 27 18.62 12.36 5.79
N ARG A 28 18.49 12.08 4.52
CA ARG A 28 17.73 12.90 3.59
C ARG A 28 17.08 11.99 2.59
N VAL A 29 15.97 12.42 2.03
CA VAL A 29 15.27 11.65 1.00
C VAL A 29 14.91 12.60 -0.14
N SER A 30 15.12 12.16 -1.36
CA SER A 30 14.75 12.95 -2.51
C SER A 30 13.26 12.78 -2.79
N GLN A 31 12.69 13.74 -3.52
CA GLN A 31 11.30 13.65 -3.92
C GLN A 31 11.07 12.39 -4.77
N GLY A 32 12.02 12.09 -5.66
CA GLY A 32 11.91 10.90 -6.48
C GLY A 32 11.89 9.62 -5.68
N ALA A 33 12.68 9.57 -4.61
CA ALA A 33 12.70 8.39 -3.75
C ALA A 33 11.36 8.21 -3.05
N VAL A 34 10.78 9.31 -2.57
CA VAL A 34 9.48 9.26 -1.91
C VAL A 34 8.40 8.82 -2.89
N ASP A 35 8.43 9.36 -4.11
CA ASP A 35 7.45 8.99 -5.13
C ASP A 35 7.56 7.51 -5.49
N ALA A 36 8.77 7.03 -5.72
CA ALA A 36 8.98 5.63 -6.08
C ALA A 36 8.54 4.69 -4.97
N PHE A 37 8.89 5.02 -3.74
CA PHE A 37 8.52 4.17 -2.61
C PHE A 37 7.01 4.17 -2.39
N THR A 38 6.38 5.33 -2.57
CA THR A 38 4.93 5.44 -2.45
C THR A 38 4.23 4.54 -3.48
N ASP A 39 4.73 4.52 -4.72
CA ASP A 39 4.16 3.67 -5.77
C ASP A 39 4.33 2.20 -5.42
N ILE A 40 5.50 1.82 -4.94
CA ILE A 40 5.76 0.43 -4.57
C ILE A 40 4.85 0.00 -3.42
N LEU A 41 4.72 0.85 -2.41
CA LEU A 41 3.84 0.55 -1.27
C LEU A 41 2.39 0.45 -1.69
N THR A 42 1.96 1.31 -2.60
CA THR A 42 0.59 1.28 -3.10
C THR A 42 0.31 -0.03 -3.82
N ASP A 43 1.25 -0.47 -4.66
CA ASP A 43 1.11 -1.75 -5.37
C ASP A 43 0.99 -2.92 -4.41
N ILE A 44 1.88 -2.95 -3.42
CA ILE A 44 1.86 -4.02 -2.43
C ILE A 44 0.56 -4.00 -1.65
N ALA A 45 0.12 -2.81 -1.24
CA ALA A 45 -1.11 -2.66 -0.49
C ALA A 45 -2.31 -3.13 -1.30
N LEU A 46 -2.34 -2.82 -2.60
CA LEU A 46 -3.43 -3.25 -3.46
C LEU A 46 -3.47 -4.77 -3.59
N LYS A 47 -2.33 -5.40 -3.76
CA LYS A 47 -2.26 -6.85 -3.88
C LYS A 47 -2.75 -7.53 -2.61
N ILE A 48 -2.29 -7.04 -1.47
CA ILE A 48 -2.71 -7.59 -0.18
C ILE A 48 -4.21 -7.36 0.01
N SER A 49 -4.70 -6.18 -0.35
CA SER A 49 -6.11 -5.85 -0.22
C SER A 49 -7.00 -6.77 -1.04
N LYS A 50 -6.59 -7.07 -2.27
CA LYS A 50 -7.35 -7.98 -3.13
C LYS A 50 -7.42 -9.37 -2.54
N ARG A 51 -6.30 -9.87 -2.02
CA ARG A 51 -6.28 -11.19 -1.38
C ARG A 51 -7.13 -11.21 -0.13
N ALA A 52 -7.05 -10.14 0.68
CA ALA A 52 -7.84 -10.06 1.90
C ALA A 52 -9.33 -10.03 1.59
N ALA A 53 -9.71 -9.31 0.54
CA ALA A 53 -11.10 -9.26 0.12
C ALA A 53 -11.59 -10.64 -0.33
N ASP A 54 -10.74 -11.37 -1.06
CA ASP A 54 -11.10 -12.72 -1.49
C ASP A 54 -11.25 -13.67 -0.30
N ILE A 55 -10.34 -13.58 0.65
CA ILE A 55 -10.43 -14.40 1.86
C ILE A 55 -11.74 -14.14 2.60
N SER A 56 -12.09 -12.87 2.73
CA SER A 56 -13.33 -12.48 3.38
C SER A 56 -14.54 -13.05 2.64
N LYS A 57 -14.55 -12.95 1.31
CA LYS A 57 -15.64 -13.46 0.51
C LYS A 57 -15.80 -14.97 0.65
N HIS A 58 -14.69 -15.69 0.64
CA HIS A 58 -14.73 -17.14 0.79
C HIS A 58 -15.26 -17.55 2.15
N ALA A 59 -15.08 -16.70 3.15
CA ALA A 59 -15.64 -16.95 4.47
C ALA A 59 -17.09 -16.49 4.60
N GLY A 60 -17.67 -15.99 3.51
CA GLY A 60 -19.05 -15.55 3.51
C GLY A 60 -19.28 -14.23 4.20
N ARG A 61 -18.23 -13.41 4.31
CA ARG A 61 -18.34 -12.13 4.99
C ARG A 61 -18.21 -10.98 4.00
N LYS A 62 -18.76 -9.85 4.37
CA LYS A 62 -18.62 -8.62 3.59
C LYS A 62 -17.55 -7.70 4.16
N THR A 63 -17.15 -7.94 5.40
CA THR A 63 -16.17 -7.11 6.07
C THR A 63 -14.82 -7.83 6.07
N VAL A 64 -13.78 -7.08 5.72
CA VAL A 64 -12.42 -7.59 5.80
C VAL A 64 -11.94 -7.41 7.23
N HIS A 65 -11.46 -8.48 7.83
CA HIS A 65 -11.01 -8.46 9.21
C HIS A 65 -9.49 -8.49 9.28
N GLU A 66 -8.97 -8.24 10.45
CA GLU A 66 -7.53 -8.20 10.70
C GLU A 66 -6.84 -9.50 10.27
N GLY A 67 -7.46 -10.63 10.59
CA GLY A 67 -6.89 -11.92 10.22
C GLY A 67 -6.77 -12.11 8.72
N ASP A 68 -7.75 -11.58 7.98
CA ASP A 68 -7.72 -11.65 6.52
C ASP A 68 -6.51 -10.92 5.97
N VAL A 69 -6.23 -9.73 6.50
CA VAL A 69 -5.10 -8.93 6.05
C VAL A 69 -3.78 -9.61 6.41
N ARG A 70 -3.68 -10.14 7.62
CA ARG A 70 -2.46 -10.81 8.05
C ARG A 70 -2.17 -12.06 7.21
N LEU A 71 -3.21 -12.82 6.91
CA LEU A 71 -3.05 -14.01 6.09
C LEU A 71 -2.68 -13.61 4.66
N ALA A 72 -3.31 -12.58 4.13
CA ALA A 72 -3.04 -12.11 2.78
C ALA A 72 -1.61 -11.59 2.63
N ALA A 73 -1.04 -11.06 3.69
CA ALA A 73 0.31 -10.49 3.66
C ALA A 73 1.41 -11.55 3.66
N LYS A 74 1.07 -12.78 3.95
CA LYS A 74 2.04 -13.87 3.89
C LYS A 74 2.24 -14.30 2.45
#